data_d9a7a84b9c763f4fc7a92f636d6f4cdc
#
_entry.id   d9a7a84b9c763f4fc7a92f636d6f4cdc
#
_cell.length_a   1.000
_cell.length_b   1.000
_cell.length_c   1.000
_cell.angle_alpha   90.00
_cell.angle_beta   90.00
_cell.angle_gamma   90.00
#
_symmetry.space_group_name_H-M   'P 1'
#
loop_
_entity.id
_entity.type
_entity.pdbx_description
1 polymer ?
#
loop_
_entity_poly.entity_id
_entity_poly.type
_entity_poly.pdbx_seq_one_letter_code
_entity_poly.pdbx_strand_id
1 'polypeptide(L)'
;DPIILDPRNKNLGARLIINLEKLYLSLKKLDLKDDKIEKYYVQSHKLGIVPKNLNQLQNKLFGIECNYEELNGIDFKKGCYIGQENTARIKLKNKLSKRLLPIEIIEGTISEEDKILSNNNEIGKILINGKYPFALIKFLDKNFDKDYIYKSKNGLFKILIPYWLQSRLN
;
A
#
# COMPACT_ATOMS: atom_id res chain seq x y z
N ASP A 1 23.48 -10.71 15.47
CA ASP A 1 22.42 -10.74 14.47
C ASP A 1 21.52 -9.51 14.69
N PRO A 2 21.47 -8.55 13.77
CA PRO A 2 20.66 -7.35 13.95
C PRO A 2 19.16 -7.67 13.84
N ILE A 3 18.41 -7.11 14.79
CA ILE A 3 16.94 -7.11 14.79
C ILE A 3 16.51 -5.66 14.66
N ILE A 4 15.75 -5.34 13.62
CA ILE A 4 15.27 -4.00 13.33
C ILE A 4 13.76 -4.02 13.11
N LEU A 5 13.05 -3.03 13.61
CA LEU A 5 11.65 -2.84 13.24
C LEU A 5 11.54 -2.57 11.74
N ASP A 6 10.46 -3.05 11.10
CA ASP A 6 10.26 -2.76 9.68
C ASP A 6 10.20 -1.25 9.46
N PRO A 7 11.13 -0.67 8.65
CA PRO A 7 11.22 0.78 8.49
C PRO A 7 9.99 1.39 7.81
N ARG A 8 9.22 0.61 7.05
CA ARG A 8 8.01 1.09 6.38
C ARG A 8 6.87 1.31 7.37
N ASN A 9 6.71 0.39 8.33
CA ASN A 9 5.68 0.49 9.36
C ASN A 9 5.99 -0.50 10.50
N LYS A 10 6.07 0.00 11.73
CA LYS A 10 6.34 -0.83 12.92
C LYS A 10 5.35 -1.98 13.13
N ASN A 11 4.11 -1.84 12.66
CA ASN A 11 3.09 -2.87 12.77
C ASN A 11 3.27 -4.04 11.79
N LEU A 12 4.28 -3.98 10.91
CA LEU A 12 4.77 -5.13 10.15
C LEU A 12 5.66 -6.05 10.98
N GLY A 13 6.05 -5.63 12.19
CA GLY A 13 6.94 -6.37 13.06
C GLY A 13 8.41 -6.03 12.85
N ALA A 14 9.28 -6.98 13.15
CA ALA A 14 10.73 -6.83 13.04
C ALA A 14 11.33 -7.72 11.95
N ARG A 15 12.47 -7.30 11.44
CA ARG A 15 13.32 -8.07 10.53
C ARG A 15 14.52 -8.60 11.30
N LEU A 16 14.76 -9.87 11.19
CA LEU A 16 15.92 -10.54 11.72
C LEU A 16 16.86 -10.88 10.56
N ILE A 17 18.11 -10.40 10.62
CA ILE A 17 19.15 -10.70 9.61
C ILE A 17 20.17 -11.62 10.28
N ILE A 18 20.19 -12.87 9.86
CA ILE A 18 21.03 -13.91 10.45
C ILE A 18 21.62 -14.85 9.39
N ASN A 19 22.70 -15.54 9.77
CA ASN A 19 23.21 -16.66 8.99
C ASN A 19 22.22 -17.85 9.09
N LEU A 20 21.90 -18.47 7.94
CA LEU A 20 20.98 -19.61 7.88
C LEU A 20 21.39 -20.78 8.77
N GLU A 21 22.69 -21.05 8.93
CA GLU A 21 23.20 -22.11 9.81
C GLU A 21 22.83 -21.88 11.29
N LYS A 22 22.64 -20.60 11.70
CA LYS A 22 22.26 -20.21 13.06
C LYS A 22 20.76 -19.99 13.23
N LEU A 23 19.97 -20.14 12.16
CA LEU A 23 18.53 -19.80 12.15
C LEU A 23 17.80 -20.54 13.29
N TYR A 24 17.94 -21.85 13.38
CA TYR A 24 17.26 -22.67 14.39
C TYR A 24 17.59 -22.22 15.82
N LEU A 25 18.87 -22.00 16.12
CA LEU A 25 19.30 -21.54 17.43
C LEU A 25 18.77 -20.16 17.78
N SER A 26 18.74 -19.25 16.79
CA SER A 26 18.22 -17.90 16.97
C SER A 26 16.72 -17.89 17.20
N LEU A 27 15.95 -18.67 16.43
CA LEU A 27 14.50 -18.83 16.62
C LEU A 27 14.18 -19.38 18.01
N LYS A 28 14.91 -20.43 18.45
CA LYS A 28 14.76 -21.01 19.78
C LYS A 28 15.11 -20.03 20.90
N LYS A 29 16.21 -19.28 20.75
CA LYS A 29 16.65 -18.27 21.74
C LYS A 29 15.63 -17.13 21.90
N LEU A 30 14.95 -16.75 20.81
CA LEU A 30 13.96 -15.67 20.77
C LEU A 30 12.53 -16.17 21.01
N ASP A 31 12.34 -17.46 21.27
CA ASP A 31 11.03 -18.11 21.39
C ASP A 31 10.10 -17.83 20.20
N LEU A 32 10.68 -17.80 19.00
CA LEU A 32 9.93 -17.57 17.75
C LEU A 32 9.52 -18.90 17.13
N LYS A 33 8.34 -18.91 16.55
CA LYS A 33 7.79 -20.05 15.81
C LYS A 33 7.67 -19.69 14.33
N ASP A 34 7.90 -20.68 13.48
CA ASP A 34 7.62 -20.56 12.04
C ASP A 34 6.12 -20.47 11.78
N ASP A 35 5.74 -19.71 10.78
CA ASP A 35 4.35 -19.51 10.42
C ASP A 35 4.22 -19.26 8.90
N LYS A 36 2.97 -19.28 8.40
CA LYS A 36 2.68 -19.10 6.98
C LYS A 36 2.94 -17.66 6.55
N ILE A 37 3.67 -17.49 5.45
CA ILE A 37 3.98 -16.18 4.85
C ILE A 37 2.72 -15.36 4.52
N GLU A 38 1.58 -16.02 4.34
CA GLU A 38 0.29 -15.38 4.09
C GLU A 38 -0.12 -14.42 5.20
N LYS A 39 0.20 -14.70 6.46
CA LYS A 39 -0.07 -13.79 7.58
C LYS A 39 0.64 -12.46 7.41
N TYR A 40 1.90 -12.49 6.96
CA TYR A 40 2.65 -11.29 6.64
C TYR A 40 2.02 -10.52 5.47
N TYR A 41 1.58 -11.22 4.42
CA TYR A 41 0.96 -10.56 3.26
C TYR A 41 -0.38 -9.93 3.60
N VAL A 42 -1.22 -10.60 4.39
CA VAL A 42 -2.48 -10.03 4.89
C VAL A 42 -2.23 -8.77 5.71
N GLN A 43 -1.25 -8.81 6.61
CA GLN A 43 -0.90 -7.65 7.44
C GLN A 43 -0.34 -6.51 6.58
N SER A 44 0.54 -6.81 5.63
CA SER A 44 1.06 -5.79 4.68
C SER A 44 -0.08 -5.13 3.92
N HIS A 45 -1.01 -5.92 3.38
CA HIS A 45 -2.16 -5.42 2.63
C HIS A 45 -3.03 -4.48 3.48
N LYS A 46 -3.40 -4.88 4.71
CA LYS A 46 -4.15 -4.04 5.65
C LYS A 46 -3.45 -2.72 5.99
N LEU A 47 -2.13 -2.73 6.01
CA LEU A 47 -1.33 -1.54 6.25
C LEU A 47 -1.11 -0.68 5.00
N GLY A 48 -1.70 -1.03 3.86
CA GLY A 48 -1.52 -0.29 2.60
C GLY A 48 -0.15 -0.47 1.96
N ILE A 49 0.53 -1.56 2.30
CA ILE A 49 1.85 -1.90 1.77
C ILE A 49 1.70 -3.05 0.79
N VAL A 50 2.08 -2.83 -0.46
CA VAL A 50 1.98 -3.83 -1.53
C VAL A 50 2.90 -5.03 -1.22
N PRO A 51 2.35 -6.24 -0.95
CA PRO A 51 3.14 -7.40 -0.58
C PRO A 51 3.73 -8.14 -1.79
N LYS A 52 3.04 -8.10 -2.93
CA LYS A 52 3.38 -8.81 -4.18
C LYS A 52 3.00 -7.98 -5.40
N ASN A 53 3.52 -8.38 -6.57
CA ASN A 53 3.16 -7.83 -7.88
C ASN A 53 3.51 -6.34 -8.07
N LEU A 54 4.57 -5.87 -7.42
CA LEU A 54 5.08 -4.49 -7.58
C LEU A 54 5.43 -4.14 -9.03
N ASN A 55 5.77 -5.14 -9.85
CA ASN A 55 6.02 -4.95 -11.27
C ASN A 55 4.81 -4.42 -12.04
N GLN A 56 3.59 -4.71 -11.59
CA GLN A 56 2.35 -4.16 -12.19
C GLN A 56 2.23 -2.65 -12.00
N LEU A 57 2.97 -2.05 -11.07
CA LEU A 57 2.99 -0.61 -10.80
C LEU A 57 4.04 0.16 -11.59
N GLN A 58 4.96 -0.54 -12.25
CA GLN A 58 6.07 0.09 -12.98
C GLN A 58 5.54 1.05 -14.05
N ASN A 59 6.07 2.28 -14.04
CA ASN A 59 5.71 3.35 -14.97
C ASN A 59 4.22 3.79 -14.94
N LYS A 60 3.42 3.36 -13.96
CA LYS A 60 1.99 3.72 -13.88
C LYS A 60 1.68 4.83 -12.87
N LEU A 61 2.54 5.05 -11.89
CA LEU A 61 2.33 6.06 -10.84
C LEU A 61 3.66 6.51 -10.22
N PHE A 62 3.60 7.63 -9.52
CA PHE A 62 4.73 8.18 -8.79
C PHE A 62 4.87 7.56 -7.40
N GLY A 63 6.09 7.50 -6.85
CA GLY A 63 6.34 6.95 -5.51
C GLY A 63 5.54 7.64 -4.40
N ILE A 64 5.24 8.93 -4.55
CA ILE A 64 4.39 9.66 -3.61
C ILE A 64 2.92 9.20 -3.65
N GLU A 65 2.41 8.76 -4.80
CA GLU A 65 1.09 8.16 -4.95
C GLU A 65 1.05 6.73 -4.36
N CYS A 66 2.22 6.06 -4.29
CA CYS A 66 2.43 4.78 -3.57
C CYS A 66 2.53 4.94 -2.05
N ASN A 67 2.28 6.13 -1.51
CA ASN A 67 2.38 6.45 -0.08
C ASN A 67 3.81 6.32 0.50
N TYR A 68 4.84 6.47 -0.35
CA TYR A 68 6.23 6.29 0.10
C TYR A 68 6.69 7.34 1.11
N GLU A 69 6.05 8.51 1.18
CA GLU A 69 6.30 9.47 2.25
C GLU A 69 5.89 8.89 3.61
N GLU A 70 4.67 8.39 3.72
CA GLU A 70 4.12 7.84 4.96
C GLU A 70 4.75 6.49 5.33
N LEU A 71 5.26 5.78 4.34
CA LEU A 71 5.96 4.51 4.50
C LEU A 71 7.48 4.66 4.60
N ASN A 72 7.97 5.89 4.87
CA ASN A 72 9.40 6.20 5.04
C ASN A 72 10.27 5.84 3.81
N GLY A 73 9.70 5.79 2.62
CA GLY A 73 10.41 5.55 1.37
C GLY A 73 10.91 6.84 0.70
N ILE A 74 10.41 8.00 1.13
CA ILE A 74 10.83 9.33 0.65
C ILE A 74 11.15 10.21 1.85
N ASP A 75 12.33 10.83 1.84
CA ASP A 75 12.72 11.85 2.79
C ASP A 75 12.86 13.21 2.08
N PHE A 76 11.95 14.14 2.38
CA PHE A 76 11.97 15.50 1.83
C PHE A 76 13.00 16.43 2.51
N LYS A 77 13.60 16.01 3.61
CA LYS A 77 14.61 16.78 4.34
C LYS A 77 16.03 16.50 3.87
N LYS A 78 16.26 15.37 3.17
CA LYS A 78 17.57 15.04 2.61
C LYS A 78 17.90 15.95 1.42
N GLY A 79 19.18 16.05 1.09
CA GLY A 79 19.67 16.79 -0.08
C GLY A 79 19.12 16.27 -1.42
N CYS A 80 19.53 16.94 -2.50
CA CYS A 80 19.07 16.64 -3.86
C CYS A 80 19.45 15.23 -4.32
N TYR A 81 18.57 14.61 -5.12
CA TYR A 81 18.79 13.33 -5.76
C TYR A 81 18.17 13.33 -7.16
N ILE A 82 18.66 12.45 -8.04
CA ILE A 82 18.17 12.36 -9.41
C ILE A 82 16.69 11.92 -9.41
N GLY A 83 15.85 12.64 -10.16
CA GLY A 83 14.41 12.34 -10.28
C GLY A 83 13.52 12.94 -9.18
N GLN A 84 14.07 13.72 -8.24
CA GLN A 84 13.28 14.33 -7.17
C GLN A 84 12.29 15.40 -7.65
N GLU A 85 12.53 16.04 -8.79
CA GLU A 85 11.77 17.21 -9.25
C GLU A 85 10.25 16.98 -9.28
N ASN A 86 9.80 15.88 -9.88
CA ASN A 86 8.38 15.56 -9.96
C ASN A 86 7.79 15.30 -8.58
N THR A 87 8.49 14.55 -7.73
CA THR A 87 8.08 14.23 -6.35
C THR A 87 7.97 15.49 -5.50
N ALA A 88 8.99 16.35 -5.54
CA ALA A 88 9.01 17.62 -4.82
C ALA A 88 7.90 18.58 -5.35
N ARG A 89 7.71 18.66 -6.67
CA ARG A 89 6.68 19.52 -7.28
C ARG A 89 5.26 19.10 -6.87
N ILE A 90 4.98 17.78 -6.83
CA ILE A 90 3.68 17.27 -6.40
C ILE A 90 3.45 17.62 -4.92
N LYS A 91 4.46 17.45 -4.07
CA LYS A 91 4.40 17.77 -2.64
C LYS A 91 4.17 19.26 -2.40
N LEU A 92 5.02 20.12 -3.00
CA LEU A 92 4.97 21.58 -2.81
C LEU A 92 3.66 22.21 -3.28
N LYS A 93 3.05 21.67 -4.35
CA LYS A 93 1.79 22.16 -4.87
C LYS A 93 0.56 21.59 -4.17
N ASN A 94 0.72 20.79 -3.13
CA ASN A 94 -0.36 20.04 -2.47
C ASN A 94 -1.30 19.32 -3.46
N LYS A 95 -0.73 18.84 -4.58
CA LYS A 95 -1.48 18.22 -5.69
C LYS A 95 -1.63 16.71 -5.56
N LEU A 96 -1.30 16.13 -4.42
CA LEU A 96 -1.48 14.71 -4.22
C LEU A 96 -2.96 14.40 -4.03
N SER A 97 -3.64 14.21 -5.15
CA SER A 97 -5.08 13.89 -5.20
C SER A 97 -5.36 12.40 -5.31
N LYS A 98 -4.33 11.60 -5.63
CA LYS A 98 -4.48 10.16 -5.84
C LYS A 98 -3.59 9.40 -4.89
N ARG A 99 -4.09 8.25 -4.41
CA ARG A 99 -3.34 7.32 -3.56
C ARG A 99 -3.60 5.89 -3.93
N LEU A 100 -2.57 5.08 -3.86
CA LEU A 100 -2.65 3.64 -3.99
C LEU A 100 -3.18 3.06 -2.67
N LEU A 101 -4.40 2.51 -2.69
CA LEU A 101 -5.08 1.99 -1.51
C LEU A 101 -5.40 0.51 -1.69
N PRO A 102 -5.32 -0.28 -0.61
CA PRO A 102 -5.76 -1.67 -0.63
C PRO A 102 -7.28 -1.73 -0.76
N ILE A 103 -7.78 -2.76 -1.43
CA ILE A 103 -9.21 -3.02 -1.58
C ILE A 103 -9.55 -4.43 -1.12
N GLU A 104 -10.76 -4.62 -0.63
CA GLU A 104 -11.29 -5.90 -0.19
C GLU A 104 -12.45 -6.30 -1.11
N ILE A 105 -12.28 -7.40 -1.83
CA ILE A 105 -13.32 -7.93 -2.70
C ILE A 105 -14.41 -8.55 -1.83
N ILE A 106 -15.65 -8.12 -2.04
CA ILE A 106 -16.84 -8.64 -1.35
C ILE A 106 -17.48 -9.71 -2.19
N GLU A 107 -17.62 -9.45 -3.49
CA GLU A 107 -18.30 -10.35 -4.42
C GLU A 107 -17.72 -10.23 -5.83
N GLY A 108 -17.73 -11.31 -6.60
CA GLY A 108 -17.31 -11.35 -7.99
C GLY A 108 -15.80 -11.30 -8.19
N THR A 109 -15.38 -10.73 -9.31
CA THR A 109 -13.98 -10.63 -9.73
C THR A 109 -13.63 -9.21 -10.16
N ILE A 110 -12.35 -8.86 -10.05
CA ILE A 110 -11.80 -7.59 -10.51
C ILE A 110 -10.67 -7.85 -11.48
N SER A 111 -10.48 -6.96 -12.42
CA SER A 111 -9.39 -7.01 -13.40
C SER A 111 -8.49 -5.79 -13.28
N GLU A 112 -7.23 -5.95 -13.68
CA GLU A 112 -6.30 -4.83 -13.78
C GLU A 112 -6.85 -3.80 -14.79
N GLU A 113 -6.66 -2.51 -14.49
CA GLU A 113 -7.18 -1.34 -15.23
C GLU A 113 -8.72 -1.18 -15.20
N ASP A 114 -9.48 -2.03 -14.48
CA ASP A 114 -10.90 -1.78 -14.26
C ASP A 114 -11.13 -0.41 -13.61
N LYS A 115 -12.03 0.37 -14.19
CA LYS A 115 -12.42 1.68 -13.65
C LYS A 115 -13.31 1.51 -12.43
N ILE A 116 -13.12 2.39 -11.48
CA ILE A 116 -13.94 2.48 -10.26
C ILE A 116 -14.84 3.69 -10.40
N LEU A 117 -16.12 3.44 -10.38
CA LEU A 117 -17.14 4.48 -10.56
C LEU A 117 -17.88 4.75 -9.26
N SER A 118 -18.14 6.02 -9.00
CA SER A 118 -19.06 6.51 -7.97
C SER A 118 -19.95 7.58 -8.59
N ASN A 119 -21.25 7.42 -8.50
CA ASN A 119 -22.24 8.34 -9.12
C ASN A 119 -21.91 8.66 -10.59
N ASN A 120 -21.57 7.66 -11.39
CA ASN A 120 -21.12 7.75 -12.78
C ASN A 120 -19.81 8.53 -13.02
N ASN A 121 -19.11 8.93 -11.98
CA ASN A 121 -17.80 9.57 -12.08
C ASN A 121 -16.69 8.56 -11.81
N GLU A 122 -15.61 8.62 -12.60
CA GLU A 122 -14.42 7.80 -12.39
C GLU A 122 -13.61 8.37 -11.22
N ILE A 123 -13.62 7.65 -10.09
CA ILE A 123 -12.86 7.99 -8.88
C ILE A 123 -11.54 7.24 -8.76
N GLY A 124 -11.28 6.28 -9.62
CA GLY A 124 -10.04 5.51 -9.57
C GLY A 124 -10.01 4.35 -10.54
N LYS A 125 -8.94 3.57 -10.44
CA LYS A 125 -8.76 2.35 -11.23
C LYS A 125 -8.00 1.27 -10.46
N ILE A 126 -8.26 0.01 -10.75
CA ILE A 126 -7.57 -1.13 -10.16
C ILE A 126 -6.20 -1.27 -10.83
N LEU A 127 -5.12 -1.32 -10.04
CA LEU A 127 -3.76 -1.47 -10.55
C LEU A 127 -3.13 -2.83 -10.26
N ILE A 128 -3.55 -3.44 -9.15
CA ILE A 128 -3.12 -4.80 -8.77
C ILE A 128 -4.37 -5.61 -8.50
N ASN A 129 -4.51 -6.72 -9.18
CA ASN A 129 -5.56 -7.71 -8.97
C ASN A 129 -5.06 -8.92 -8.16
N GLY A 130 -5.91 -9.92 -7.93
CA GLY A 130 -5.58 -11.16 -7.22
C GLY A 130 -5.87 -11.08 -5.72
N LYS A 131 -5.10 -11.84 -4.92
CA LYS A 131 -5.38 -12.05 -3.48
C LYS A 131 -5.19 -10.80 -2.61
N TYR A 132 -4.32 -9.87 -3.02
CA TYR A 132 -3.98 -8.65 -2.28
C TYR A 132 -4.11 -7.45 -3.21
N PRO A 133 -5.35 -7.09 -3.61
CA PRO A 133 -5.57 -6.11 -4.66
C PRO A 133 -5.40 -4.68 -4.17
N PHE A 134 -4.97 -3.80 -5.10
CA PHE A 134 -4.81 -2.37 -4.86
C PHE A 134 -5.41 -1.55 -6.00
N ALA A 135 -5.93 -0.40 -5.64
CA ALA A 135 -6.47 0.59 -6.58
C ALA A 135 -5.84 1.96 -6.37
N LEU A 136 -5.66 2.69 -7.45
CA LEU A 136 -5.30 4.10 -7.43
C LEU A 136 -6.58 4.94 -7.31
N ILE A 137 -6.79 5.58 -6.18
CA ILE A 137 -8.02 6.27 -5.83
C ILE A 137 -7.80 7.78 -5.78
N LYS A 138 -8.70 8.57 -6.35
CA LYS A 138 -8.83 10.02 -6.16
C LYS A 138 -9.48 10.31 -4.81
N PHE A 139 -8.72 10.17 -3.72
CA PHE A 139 -9.25 10.16 -2.36
C PHE A 139 -9.74 11.55 -1.87
N LEU A 140 -9.40 12.64 -2.57
CA LEU A 140 -9.94 13.99 -2.33
C LEU A 140 -11.14 14.32 -3.23
N ASP A 141 -11.61 13.38 -4.03
CA ASP A 141 -12.79 13.58 -4.87
C ASP A 141 -14.05 13.61 -4.00
N LYS A 142 -14.95 14.55 -4.27
CA LYS A 142 -16.24 14.67 -3.55
C LYS A 142 -17.14 13.45 -3.64
N ASN A 143 -16.90 12.58 -4.63
CA ASN A 143 -17.64 11.34 -4.80
C ASN A 143 -16.96 10.15 -4.11
N PHE A 144 -15.83 10.37 -3.42
CA PHE A 144 -15.17 9.34 -2.63
C PHE A 144 -15.84 9.24 -1.25
N ASP A 145 -16.25 8.04 -0.88
CA ASP A 145 -16.77 7.69 0.44
C ASP A 145 -16.05 6.43 0.93
N LYS A 146 -15.41 6.52 2.10
CA LYS A 146 -14.64 5.42 2.69
C LYS A 146 -15.51 4.21 3.08
N ASP A 147 -16.78 4.42 3.36
CA ASP A 147 -17.72 3.41 3.83
C ASP A 147 -18.57 2.82 2.69
N TYR A 148 -18.39 3.33 1.47
CA TYR A 148 -19.17 2.92 0.31
C TYR A 148 -18.65 1.60 -0.29
N ILE A 149 -19.58 0.78 -0.82
CA ILE A 149 -19.26 -0.41 -1.61
C ILE A 149 -19.19 -0.01 -3.07
N TYR A 150 -18.00 -0.09 -3.62
CA TYR A 150 -17.73 0.28 -5.00
C TYR A 150 -17.96 -0.90 -5.95
N LYS A 151 -18.28 -0.57 -7.19
CA LYS A 151 -18.48 -1.54 -8.26
C LYS A 151 -17.41 -1.36 -9.33
N SER A 152 -16.82 -2.46 -9.76
CA SER A 152 -16.11 -2.60 -11.02
C SER A 152 -17.00 -3.32 -12.04
N LYS A 153 -16.43 -3.65 -13.19
CA LYS A 153 -17.18 -4.35 -14.25
C LYS A 153 -17.85 -5.64 -13.76
N ASN A 154 -17.14 -6.45 -12.97
CA ASN A 154 -17.57 -7.81 -12.58
C ASN A 154 -17.47 -8.07 -11.07
N GLY A 155 -17.26 -7.05 -10.23
CA GLY A 155 -17.09 -7.26 -8.81
C GLY A 155 -17.50 -6.08 -7.94
N LEU A 156 -17.80 -6.40 -6.68
CA LEU A 156 -18.07 -5.45 -5.60
C LEU A 156 -16.92 -5.49 -4.60
N PHE A 157 -16.50 -4.34 -4.12
CA PHE A 157 -15.39 -4.23 -3.19
C PHE A 157 -15.48 -2.99 -2.31
N LYS A 158 -14.73 -3.01 -1.21
CA LYS A 158 -14.49 -1.87 -0.33
C LYS A 158 -13.07 -1.36 -0.49
N ILE A 159 -12.88 -0.06 -0.33
CA ILE A 159 -11.56 0.55 -0.22
C ILE A 159 -11.16 0.53 1.25
N LEU A 160 -10.01 -0.08 1.56
CA LEU A 160 -9.49 -0.13 2.91
C LEU A 160 -8.64 1.13 3.16
N ILE A 161 -8.94 1.84 4.24
CA ILE A 161 -8.18 3.02 4.63
C ILE A 161 -7.18 2.63 5.71
N PRO A 162 -5.86 2.60 5.43
CA PRO A 162 -4.85 2.35 6.44
C PRO A 162 -4.92 3.40 7.57
N TYR A 163 -4.65 2.99 8.82
CA TYR A 163 -4.79 3.85 10.01
C TYR A 163 -4.00 5.17 9.91
N TRP A 164 -2.83 5.14 9.28
CA TRP A 164 -1.97 6.32 9.11
C TRP A 164 -2.54 7.35 8.11
N LEU A 165 -3.54 6.97 7.31
CA LEU A 165 -4.23 7.87 6.38
C LEU A 165 -5.53 8.43 6.98
N GLN A 166 -6.10 7.81 8.00
CA GLN A 166 -7.41 8.18 8.56
C GLN A 166 -7.46 9.64 9.04
N SER A 167 -6.38 10.13 9.67
CA SER A 167 -6.29 11.52 10.14
C SER A 167 -6.26 12.58 9.04
N ARG A 168 -6.08 12.19 7.77
CA ARG A 168 -6.08 13.10 6.62
C ARG A 168 -7.43 13.14 5.89
N LEU A 169 -8.38 12.34 6.31
CA LEU A 169 -9.74 12.26 5.74
C LEU A 169 -10.78 12.98 6.61
N ASN A 170 -10.36 13.42 7.78
CA ASN A 170 -11.08 14.32 8.68
C ASN A 170 -10.54 15.74 8.42
#